data_fe25bd0e2f7e1ce7ec6439a299f5a8fd
#
_entry.id   fe25bd0e2f7e1ce7ec6439a299f5a8fd
#
_cell.length_a   1.000
_cell.length_b   1.000
_cell.length_c   1.000
_cell.angle_alpha   90.00
_cell.angle_beta   90.00
_cell.angle_gamma   90.00
#
_symmetry.space_group_name_H-M   'P 1'
#
loop_
_entity.id
_entity.type
_entity.pdbx_description
1 polymer ?
#
loop_
_entity_poly.entity_id
_entity_poly.type
_entity_poly.pdbx_seq_one_letter_code
_entity_poly.pdbx_strand_id
1 'polypeptide(L)'
;RVWADDLQFSYQDNTRLTGAFELRLDRAGDDYLGLRVGVQNGKAGMLAEFVPAKVVNEGLYEWLTTRITEADITGGEYYGHGRIDSGAPKGSFVSSMWYEFDNARVRYDDRWPEVEAAAGRVEVQNADTRVTLSRARTGGLDVRDGLVQVVPATGQQPPRVLVDVTSDVPGDVVPWWMANSPLGE
;
A
#
# COMPACT_ATOMS: atom_id res chain seq x y z
N ARG A 1 14.01 -3.30 -28.12
CA ARG A 1 14.27 -2.74 -26.81
C ARG A 1 13.95 -1.26 -26.82
N VAL A 2 13.17 -0.81 -25.84
CA VAL A 2 12.86 0.61 -25.57
C VAL A 2 13.19 0.85 -24.10
N TRP A 3 13.82 1.98 -23.80
CA TRP A 3 14.19 2.33 -22.43
C TRP A 3 14.20 3.85 -22.24
N ALA A 4 14.00 4.29 -21.02
CA ALA A 4 14.21 5.66 -20.59
C ALA A 4 14.67 5.67 -19.14
N ASP A 5 15.65 6.54 -18.85
CA ASP A 5 16.18 6.80 -17.52
C ASP A 5 15.90 8.26 -17.15
N ASP A 6 15.94 8.57 -15.86
CA ASP A 6 15.84 9.94 -15.30
C ASP A 6 14.61 10.73 -15.77
N LEU A 7 13.48 10.03 -15.99
CA LEU A 7 12.22 10.70 -16.24
C LEU A 7 11.80 11.48 -15.00
N GLN A 8 11.42 12.74 -15.19
CA GLN A 8 10.94 13.61 -14.13
C GLN A 8 9.66 14.29 -14.57
N PHE A 9 8.63 14.21 -13.72
CA PHE A 9 7.33 14.80 -13.96
C PHE A 9 6.90 15.60 -12.74
N SER A 10 6.31 16.77 -12.97
CA SER A 10 5.56 17.48 -11.94
C SER A 10 4.08 17.20 -12.19
N TYR A 11 3.37 16.82 -11.15
CA TYR A 11 1.95 16.55 -11.20
C TYR A 11 1.30 17.32 -10.06
N GLN A 12 0.14 17.89 -10.26
CA GLN A 12 -0.65 18.71 -9.32
C GLN A 12 0.08 19.09 -8.00
N ASP A 13 -0.21 20.21 -7.42
CA ASP A 13 0.18 20.62 -6.05
C ASP A 13 1.59 20.25 -5.54
N ASN A 14 2.62 20.38 -6.39
CA ASN A 14 4.02 20.04 -6.09
C ASN A 14 4.35 18.55 -5.98
N THR A 15 3.50 17.64 -6.40
CA THR A 15 3.88 16.23 -6.49
C THR A 15 4.96 16.06 -7.56
N ARG A 16 6.07 15.44 -7.16
CA ARG A 16 7.17 15.11 -8.04
C ARG A 16 7.21 13.61 -8.27
N LEU A 17 7.19 13.22 -9.53
CA LEU A 17 7.35 11.84 -9.95
C LEU A 17 8.68 11.67 -10.66
N THR A 18 9.37 10.59 -10.38
CA THR A 18 10.58 10.15 -11.11
C THR A 18 10.34 8.77 -11.69
N GLY A 19 10.99 8.46 -12.80
CA GLY A 19 10.79 7.16 -13.43
C GLY A 19 11.96 6.71 -14.27
N ALA A 20 12.07 5.40 -14.40
CA ALA A 20 12.92 4.72 -15.36
C ALA A 20 12.20 3.45 -15.82
N PHE A 21 12.36 3.08 -17.07
CA PHE A 21 11.83 1.82 -17.56
C PHE A 21 12.71 1.19 -18.64
N GLU A 22 12.63 -0.11 -18.74
CA GLU A 22 13.17 -0.90 -19.85
C GLU A 22 12.10 -1.87 -20.32
N LEU A 23 11.77 -1.82 -21.61
CA LEU A 23 10.87 -2.77 -22.28
C LEU A 23 11.65 -3.50 -23.38
N ARG A 24 11.70 -4.81 -23.27
CA ARG A 24 12.23 -5.69 -24.32
C ARG A 24 11.06 -6.51 -24.85
N LEU A 25 10.81 -6.38 -26.14
CA LEU A 25 9.85 -7.21 -26.86
C LEU A 25 10.66 -8.19 -27.73
N ASP A 26 10.42 -9.48 -27.52
CA ASP A 26 11.08 -10.54 -28.28
C ASP A 26 10.09 -11.21 -29.22
N ARG A 27 10.53 -11.52 -30.46
CA ARG A 27 9.70 -12.25 -31.43
C ARG A 27 9.40 -13.69 -31.02
N ALA A 28 10.22 -14.26 -30.14
CA ALA A 28 10.01 -15.57 -29.54
C ALA A 28 9.02 -15.56 -28.38
N GLY A 29 8.57 -14.38 -27.94
CA GLY A 29 7.55 -14.23 -26.91
C GLY A 29 8.11 -14.11 -25.48
N ASP A 30 9.39 -13.82 -25.30
CA ASP A 30 10.01 -13.56 -24.01
C ASP A 30 10.03 -12.04 -23.73
N ASP A 31 8.86 -11.44 -23.58
CA ASP A 31 8.74 -10.01 -23.31
C ASP A 31 9.12 -9.70 -21.87
N TYR A 32 9.93 -8.67 -21.69
CA TYR A 32 10.45 -8.26 -20.38
C TYR A 32 10.17 -6.78 -20.09
N LEU A 33 9.76 -6.49 -18.88
CA LEU A 33 9.59 -5.14 -18.34
C LEU A 33 10.43 -4.95 -17.09
N GLY A 34 11.21 -3.87 -17.06
CA GLY A 34 11.77 -3.28 -15.84
C GLY A 34 11.16 -1.90 -15.63
N LEU A 35 10.70 -1.60 -14.43
CA LEU A 35 10.05 -0.33 -14.10
C LEU A 35 10.47 0.14 -12.72
N ARG A 36 10.82 1.43 -12.63
CA ARG A 36 11.06 2.14 -11.38
C ARG A 36 10.26 3.44 -11.39
N VAL A 37 9.50 3.68 -10.34
CA VAL A 37 8.71 4.90 -10.17
C VAL A 37 8.90 5.42 -8.75
N GLY A 38 9.37 6.66 -8.63
CA GLY A 38 9.47 7.37 -7.36
C GLY A 38 8.40 8.46 -7.25
N VAL A 39 7.93 8.72 -6.04
CA VAL A 39 6.99 9.78 -5.72
C VAL A 39 7.46 10.60 -4.52
N GLN A 40 7.26 11.90 -4.59
CA GLN A 40 7.43 12.84 -3.48
C GLN A 40 6.24 13.79 -3.44
N ASN A 41 5.79 14.14 -2.23
CA ASN A 41 4.66 15.04 -1.98
C ASN A 41 3.36 14.62 -2.69
N GLY A 42 3.05 13.31 -2.66
CA GLY A 42 1.82 12.77 -3.21
C GLY A 42 0.64 12.89 -2.25
N LYS A 43 -0.56 12.66 -2.76
CA LYS A 43 -1.82 12.62 -1.99
C LYS A 43 -2.56 11.31 -2.27
N ALA A 44 -3.38 10.86 -1.32
CA ALA A 44 -4.18 9.63 -1.47
C ALA A 44 -5.04 9.63 -2.75
N GLY A 45 -5.58 10.77 -3.15
CA GLY A 45 -6.39 10.89 -4.38
C GLY A 45 -5.66 10.44 -5.66
N MET A 46 -4.33 10.45 -5.66
CA MET A 46 -3.52 9.96 -6.78
C MET A 46 -3.60 8.43 -6.96
N LEU A 47 -3.98 7.68 -5.93
CA LEU A 47 -4.06 6.22 -6.02
C LEU A 47 -5.00 5.77 -7.14
N ALA A 48 -6.14 6.45 -7.29
CA ALA A 48 -7.10 6.13 -8.35
C ALA A 48 -6.57 6.36 -9.76
N GLU A 49 -5.61 7.28 -9.94
CA GLU A 49 -5.05 7.64 -11.24
C GLU A 49 -3.78 6.84 -11.57
N PHE A 50 -2.95 6.58 -10.56
CA PHE A 50 -1.62 5.99 -10.76
C PHE A 50 -1.54 4.50 -10.47
N VAL A 51 -2.48 3.93 -9.69
CA VAL A 51 -2.54 2.49 -9.50
C VAL A 51 -3.18 1.84 -10.73
N PRO A 52 -2.45 1.00 -11.49
CA PRO A 52 -2.98 0.47 -12.73
C PRO A 52 -4.03 -0.63 -12.44
N ALA A 53 -5.31 -0.28 -12.56
CA ALA A 53 -6.45 -1.17 -12.28
C ALA A 53 -6.42 -2.52 -13.02
N LYS A 54 -5.68 -2.60 -14.16
CA LYS A 54 -5.53 -3.84 -14.93
C LYS A 54 -4.40 -4.75 -14.44
N VAL A 55 -3.49 -4.24 -13.59
CA VAL A 55 -2.31 -4.95 -13.13
C VAL A 55 -2.49 -5.43 -11.68
N VAL A 56 -3.17 -4.66 -10.87
CA VAL A 56 -3.51 -5.05 -9.49
C VAL A 56 -4.82 -5.83 -9.45
N ASN A 57 -4.97 -6.67 -8.43
CA ASN A 57 -6.22 -7.37 -8.18
C ASN A 57 -7.36 -6.36 -7.94
N GLU A 58 -8.56 -6.61 -8.50
CA GLU A 58 -9.72 -5.71 -8.42
C GLU A 58 -10.07 -5.34 -6.98
N GLY A 59 -10.11 -6.31 -6.07
CA GLY A 59 -10.41 -6.05 -4.66
C GLY A 59 -9.35 -5.20 -3.97
N LEU A 60 -8.07 -5.35 -4.33
CA LEU A 60 -7.01 -4.50 -3.82
C LEU A 60 -7.11 -3.08 -4.38
N TYR A 61 -7.41 -2.94 -5.67
CA TYR A 61 -7.63 -1.63 -6.29
C TYR A 61 -8.78 -0.89 -5.61
N GLU A 62 -9.93 -1.55 -5.46
CA GLU A 62 -11.09 -0.99 -4.77
C GLU A 62 -10.74 -0.60 -3.33
N TRP A 63 -10.07 -1.47 -2.60
CA TRP A 63 -9.66 -1.19 -1.21
C TRP A 63 -8.76 0.06 -1.14
N LEU A 64 -7.71 0.13 -1.96
CA LEU A 64 -6.79 1.27 -1.98
C LEU A 64 -7.47 2.59 -2.31
N THR A 65 -8.45 2.58 -3.23
CA THR A 65 -9.09 3.80 -3.72
C THR A 65 -10.31 4.22 -2.92
N THR A 66 -10.91 3.33 -2.13
CA THR A 66 -12.11 3.62 -1.34
C THR A 66 -11.87 3.65 0.16
N ARG A 67 -10.90 2.88 0.67
CA ARG A 67 -10.64 2.73 2.11
C ARG A 67 -9.58 3.69 2.63
N ILE A 68 -8.70 4.20 1.78
CA ILE A 68 -7.75 5.26 2.11
C ILE A 68 -8.33 6.58 1.62
N THR A 69 -8.99 7.31 2.51
CA THR A 69 -9.71 8.55 2.15
C THR A 69 -8.81 9.77 2.15
N GLU A 70 -7.77 9.79 2.99
CA GLU A 70 -6.78 10.85 3.09
C GLU A 70 -5.41 10.23 3.33
N ALA A 71 -4.37 10.78 2.74
CA ALA A 71 -2.96 10.56 3.10
C ALA A 71 -2.07 11.56 2.39
N ASP A 72 -1.03 11.98 3.07
CA ASP A 72 0.10 12.71 2.53
C ASP A 72 1.25 11.72 2.29
N ILE A 73 1.61 11.47 1.04
CA ILE A 73 2.74 10.62 0.69
C ILE A 73 4.00 11.48 0.67
N THR A 74 4.84 11.38 1.69
CA THR A 74 6.04 12.20 1.82
C THR A 74 7.16 11.73 0.92
N GLY A 75 7.24 10.43 0.67
CA GLY A 75 8.17 9.81 -0.26
C GLY A 75 7.82 8.36 -0.52
N GLY A 76 8.30 7.83 -1.63
CA GLY A 76 8.08 6.42 -1.94
C GLY A 76 8.68 6.00 -3.25
N GLU A 77 8.78 4.70 -3.44
CA GLU A 77 9.32 4.10 -4.65
C GLU A 77 8.67 2.75 -4.93
N TYR A 78 8.36 2.53 -6.18
CA TYR A 78 7.99 1.24 -6.75
C TYR A 78 9.10 0.74 -7.66
N TYR A 79 9.43 -0.52 -7.54
CA TYR A 79 10.32 -1.25 -8.42
C TYR A 79 9.66 -2.56 -8.84
N GLY A 80 9.67 -2.83 -10.15
CA GLY A 80 9.16 -4.08 -10.69
C GLY A 80 9.98 -4.54 -11.89
N HIS A 81 10.23 -5.83 -12.01
CA HIS A 81 10.91 -6.39 -13.16
C HIS A 81 10.56 -7.85 -13.39
N GLY A 82 10.64 -8.27 -14.64
CA GLY A 82 10.41 -9.64 -15.02
C GLY A 82 9.74 -9.80 -16.36
N ARG A 83 9.34 -11.02 -16.65
CA ARG A 83 8.60 -11.35 -17.88
C ARG A 83 7.14 -10.93 -17.77
N ILE A 84 6.62 -10.40 -18.88
CA ILE A 84 5.23 -9.89 -18.99
C ILE A 84 4.42 -10.55 -20.10
N ASP A 85 5.03 -11.47 -20.87
CA ASP A 85 4.33 -12.22 -21.92
C ASP A 85 3.34 -13.23 -21.36
N SER A 86 2.38 -13.67 -22.18
CA SER A 86 1.34 -14.61 -21.79
C SER A 86 1.84 -16.01 -21.43
N GLY A 87 3.07 -16.38 -21.86
CA GLY A 87 3.74 -17.63 -21.52
C GLY A 87 4.66 -17.53 -20.30
N ALA A 88 4.73 -16.36 -19.66
CA ALA A 88 5.61 -16.13 -18.53
C ALA A 88 5.24 -17.04 -17.33
N PRO A 89 6.19 -17.73 -16.71
CA PRO A 89 5.93 -18.52 -15.52
C PRO A 89 5.36 -17.66 -14.41
N LYS A 90 4.46 -18.23 -13.60
CA LYS A 90 3.94 -17.54 -12.41
C LYS A 90 5.09 -17.13 -11.49
N GLY A 91 5.12 -15.85 -11.10
CA GLY A 91 6.18 -15.29 -10.27
C GLY A 91 7.43 -14.84 -11.04
N SER A 92 7.43 -14.87 -12.37
CA SER A 92 8.53 -14.35 -13.19
C SER A 92 8.59 -12.81 -13.20
N PHE A 93 7.51 -12.13 -12.84
CA PHE A 93 7.51 -10.71 -12.53
C PHE A 93 7.51 -10.51 -11.02
N VAL A 94 8.51 -9.82 -10.51
CA VAL A 94 8.66 -9.50 -9.09
C VAL A 94 8.57 -8.00 -8.89
N SER A 95 8.01 -7.59 -7.77
CA SER A 95 7.90 -6.17 -7.44
C SER A 95 8.15 -5.92 -5.95
N SER A 96 8.67 -4.75 -5.68
CA SER A 96 8.75 -4.20 -4.33
C SER A 96 8.37 -2.74 -4.34
N MET A 97 7.78 -2.28 -3.25
CA MET A 97 7.48 -0.86 -3.07
C MET A 97 7.56 -0.49 -1.61
N TRP A 98 7.83 0.77 -1.38
CA TRP A 98 7.71 1.38 -0.07
C TRP A 98 7.18 2.80 -0.22
N TYR A 99 6.38 3.22 0.77
CA TYR A 99 5.88 4.58 0.86
C TYR A 99 5.89 5.04 2.31
N GLU A 100 6.36 6.25 2.53
CA GLU A 100 6.19 6.98 3.79
C GLU A 100 4.97 7.88 3.68
N PHE A 101 4.16 7.88 4.72
CA PHE A 101 2.92 8.62 4.75
C PHE A 101 2.72 9.34 6.07
N ASP A 102 1.95 10.42 5.98
CA ASP A 102 1.48 11.22 7.12
C ASP A 102 -0.01 11.55 6.93
N ASN A 103 -0.67 11.91 8.03
CA ASN A 103 -2.08 12.33 8.06
C ASN A 103 -3.03 11.33 7.35
N ALA A 104 -2.71 10.05 7.39
CA ALA A 104 -3.55 9.06 6.73
C ALA A 104 -4.85 8.82 7.52
N ARG A 105 -5.95 8.68 6.76
CA ARG A 105 -7.26 8.27 7.24
C ARG A 105 -7.67 7.01 6.51
N VAL A 106 -7.90 5.93 7.27
CA VAL A 106 -8.13 4.59 6.70
C VAL A 106 -9.29 3.90 7.38
N ARG A 107 -10.27 3.47 6.59
CA ARG A 107 -11.36 2.60 7.03
C ARG A 107 -11.07 1.16 6.57
N TYR A 108 -10.22 0.45 7.29
CA TYR A 108 -9.73 -0.86 6.86
C TYR A 108 -10.78 -1.98 6.90
N ASP A 109 -11.79 -1.89 7.77
CA ASP A 109 -12.94 -2.80 7.88
C ASP A 109 -14.12 -2.05 8.49
N ASP A 110 -15.36 -2.34 8.05
CA ASP A 110 -16.56 -1.60 8.47
C ASP A 110 -16.95 -1.88 9.94
N ARG A 111 -16.45 -2.97 10.52
CA ARG A 111 -16.71 -3.36 11.92
C ARG A 111 -15.74 -2.73 12.90
N TRP A 112 -14.68 -2.11 12.43
CA TRP A 112 -13.67 -1.49 13.25
C TRP A 112 -13.71 0.04 13.14
N PRO A 113 -13.35 0.75 14.21
CA PRO A 113 -13.20 2.19 14.14
C PRO A 113 -12.20 2.63 13.09
N GLU A 114 -12.49 3.74 12.42
CA GLU A 114 -11.58 4.35 11.47
C GLU A 114 -10.25 4.74 12.13
N VAL A 115 -9.17 4.58 11.40
CA VAL A 115 -7.84 5.07 11.78
C VAL A 115 -7.63 6.45 11.21
N GLU A 116 -7.25 7.41 12.05
CA GLU A 116 -7.06 8.82 11.71
C GLU A 116 -5.65 9.28 12.06
N ALA A 117 -5.20 10.35 11.39
CA ALA A 117 -3.92 11.00 11.63
C ALA A 117 -2.73 10.02 11.69
N ALA A 118 -2.82 8.92 10.94
CA ALA A 118 -1.79 7.92 10.91
C ALA A 118 -0.55 8.41 10.16
N ALA A 119 0.62 8.08 10.71
CA ALA A 119 1.90 8.31 10.06
C ALA A 119 2.75 7.04 10.16
N GLY A 120 3.54 6.80 9.14
CA GLY A 120 4.35 5.60 9.10
C GLY A 120 4.91 5.27 7.74
N ARG A 121 5.20 3.99 7.56
CA ARG A 121 5.77 3.44 6.33
C ARG A 121 5.06 2.14 5.97
N VAL A 122 4.72 2.00 4.71
CA VAL A 122 4.26 0.75 4.12
C VAL A 122 5.35 0.18 3.23
N GLU A 123 5.59 -1.12 3.34
CA GLU A 123 6.51 -1.88 2.50
C GLU A 123 5.77 -3.09 1.94
N VAL A 124 5.91 -3.30 0.64
CA VAL A 124 5.31 -4.46 -0.04
C VAL A 124 6.40 -5.16 -0.85
N GLN A 125 6.51 -6.46 -0.66
CA GLN A 125 7.37 -7.33 -1.47
C GLN A 125 6.51 -8.43 -2.09
N ASN A 126 6.26 -8.33 -3.38
CA ASN A 126 5.31 -9.17 -4.09
C ASN A 126 3.90 -9.09 -3.44
N ALA A 127 3.54 -10.07 -2.61
CA ALA A 127 2.26 -10.10 -1.91
C ALA A 127 2.38 -9.84 -0.40
N ASP A 128 3.59 -9.84 0.16
CA ASP A 128 3.83 -9.58 1.58
C ASP A 128 3.77 -8.09 1.85
N THR A 129 2.89 -7.68 2.76
CA THR A 129 2.72 -6.27 3.12
C THR A 129 3.01 -6.06 4.60
N ARG A 130 3.82 -5.04 4.87
CA ARG A 130 4.16 -4.59 6.22
C ARG A 130 3.91 -3.10 6.34
N VAL A 131 3.15 -2.70 7.36
CA VAL A 131 2.93 -1.30 7.70
C VAL A 131 3.49 -1.05 9.09
N THR A 132 4.44 -0.13 9.20
CA THR A 132 4.96 0.35 10.48
C THR A 132 4.35 1.70 10.76
N LEU A 133 3.65 1.83 11.88
CA LEU A 133 3.05 3.08 12.34
C LEU A 133 3.95 3.74 13.38
N SER A 134 4.22 5.02 13.23
CA SER A 134 4.87 5.84 14.25
C SER A 134 3.86 6.56 15.14
N ARG A 135 2.66 6.80 14.63
CA ARG A 135 1.50 7.31 15.36
C ARG A 135 0.21 6.99 14.60
N ALA A 136 -0.89 6.92 15.32
CA ALA A 136 -2.23 6.90 14.74
C ALA A 136 -3.25 7.24 15.84
N ARG A 137 -4.48 7.50 15.44
CA ARG A 137 -5.62 7.64 16.34
C ARG A 137 -6.76 6.77 15.88
N THR A 138 -7.42 6.05 16.79
CA THR A 138 -8.54 5.19 16.44
C THR A 138 -9.46 4.97 17.64
N GLY A 139 -10.76 5.22 17.50
CA GLY A 139 -11.74 4.99 18.56
C GLY A 139 -11.40 5.63 19.91
N GLY A 140 -10.81 6.83 19.90
CA GLY A 140 -10.39 7.54 21.12
C GLY A 140 -9.06 7.07 21.71
N LEU A 141 -8.34 6.16 21.06
CA LEU A 141 -7.00 5.70 21.45
C LEU A 141 -5.93 6.40 20.65
N ASP A 142 -4.86 6.83 21.31
CA ASP A 142 -3.62 7.29 20.67
C ASP A 142 -2.64 6.12 20.57
N VAL A 143 -2.37 5.68 19.36
CA VAL A 143 -1.36 4.66 19.03
C VAL A 143 -0.01 5.35 18.86
N ARG A 144 1.01 4.87 19.58
CA ARG A 144 2.38 5.43 19.51
C ARG A 144 3.31 4.64 18.61
N ASP A 145 3.14 3.33 18.59
CA ASP A 145 3.88 2.42 17.74
C ASP A 145 2.95 1.31 17.26
N GLY A 146 3.10 0.89 16.03
CA GLY A 146 2.29 -0.19 15.49
C GLY A 146 2.97 -0.92 14.36
N LEU A 147 2.66 -2.20 14.28
CA LEU A 147 3.05 -3.08 13.19
C LEU A 147 1.81 -3.79 12.67
N VAL A 148 1.51 -3.62 11.39
CA VAL A 148 0.49 -4.39 10.68
C VAL A 148 1.16 -5.23 9.60
N GLN A 149 0.88 -6.53 9.60
CA GLN A 149 1.39 -7.46 8.59
C GLN A 149 0.22 -8.14 7.90
N VAL A 150 0.19 -8.06 6.58
CA VAL A 150 -0.75 -8.83 5.76
C VAL A 150 -0.01 -10.03 5.22
N VAL A 151 -0.41 -11.21 5.72
CA VAL A 151 0.15 -12.49 5.27
C VAL A 151 -0.76 -13.04 4.19
N PRO A 152 -0.27 -13.23 2.95
CA PRO A 152 -1.09 -13.71 1.84
C PRO A 152 -1.58 -15.14 2.09
N ALA A 153 -2.64 -15.53 1.38
CA ALA A 153 -3.13 -16.89 1.41
C ALA A 153 -2.05 -17.89 0.93
N THR A 154 -1.85 -18.96 1.69
CA THR A 154 -0.87 -20.00 1.34
C THR A 154 -1.56 -21.37 1.34
N GLY A 155 -1.66 -21.99 0.17
CA GLY A 155 -2.36 -23.27 0.03
C GLY A 155 -3.83 -23.16 0.46
N GLN A 156 -4.22 -23.85 1.53
CA GLN A 156 -5.58 -23.83 2.08
C GLN A 156 -5.78 -22.77 3.19
N GLN A 157 -4.72 -22.06 3.59
CA GLN A 157 -4.83 -21.04 4.63
C GLN A 157 -5.30 -19.72 4.03
N PRO A 158 -6.37 -19.11 4.56
CA PRO A 158 -6.82 -17.79 4.13
C PRO A 158 -5.79 -16.71 4.43
N PRO A 159 -5.85 -15.54 3.79
CA PRO A 159 -5.01 -14.41 4.16
C PRO A 159 -5.29 -14.00 5.61
N ARG A 160 -4.28 -13.52 6.30
CA ARG A 160 -4.36 -13.07 7.70
C ARG A 160 -3.78 -11.67 7.83
N VAL A 161 -4.40 -10.89 8.70
CA VAL A 161 -3.86 -9.60 9.12
C VAL A 161 -3.44 -9.76 10.59
N LEU A 162 -2.18 -9.46 10.86
CA LEU A 162 -1.61 -9.44 12.20
C LEU A 162 -1.40 -7.98 12.58
N VAL A 163 -1.90 -7.60 13.76
CA VAL A 163 -1.79 -6.23 14.26
C VAL A 163 -1.15 -6.29 15.65
N ASP A 164 -0.06 -5.55 15.80
CA ASP A 164 0.62 -5.32 17.07
C ASP A 164 0.76 -3.82 17.27
N VAL A 165 0.12 -3.28 18.31
CA VAL A 165 0.08 -1.83 18.56
C VAL A 165 0.28 -1.52 20.03
N THR A 166 0.94 -0.40 20.31
CA THR A 166 1.11 0.14 21.64
C THR A 166 0.25 1.37 21.82
N SER A 167 -0.62 1.36 22.83
CA SER A 167 -1.51 2.47 23.16
C SER A 167 -1.71 2.55 24.68
N ASP A 168 -1.87 3.77 25.19
CA ASP A 168 -2.45 3.96 26.52
C ASP A 168 -3.97 3.91 26.40
N VAL A 169 -4.60 2.99 27.11
CA VAL A 169 -6.04 2.78 27.05
C VAL A 169 -6.70 3.39 28.29
N PRO A 170 -7.36 4.58 28.18
CA PRO A 170 -8.19 5.10 29.25
C PRO A 170 -9.33 4.14 29.60
N GLY A 171 -9.62 3.92 30.87
CA GLY A 171 -10.61 2.93 31.29
C GLY A 171 -12.04 3.21 30.80
N ASP A 172 -12.38 4.47 30.53
CA ASP A 172 -13.66 4.92 30.00
C ASP A 172 -13.84 4.62 28.51
N VAL A 173 -12.75 4.36 27.78
CA VAL A 173 -12.77 4.02 26.34
C VAL A 173 -13.08 2.53 26.12
N VAL A 174 -12.78 1.66 27.08
CA VAL A 174 -12.95 0.21 26.97
C VAL A 174 -14.41 -0.19 26.65
N PRO A 175 -15.45 0.30 27.36
CA PRO A 175 -16.84 -0.04 27.04
C PRO A 175 -17.24 0.39 25.61
N TRP A 176 -16.74 1.53 25.16
CA TRP A 176 -17.01 2.00 23.81
C TRP A 176 -16.42 1.06 22.76
N TRP A 177 -15.17 0.59 22.97
CA TRP A 177 -14.53 -0.37 22.08
C TRP A 177 -15.25 -1.70 22.03
N MET A 178 -15.68 -2.23 23.17
CA MET A 178 -16.48 -3.46 23.24
C MET A 178 -17.81 -3.34 22.48
N ALA A 179 -18.39 -2.14 22.45
CA ALA A 179 -19.66 -1.91 21.75
C ALA A 179 -19.50 -1.60 20.25
N ASN A 180 -18.32 -1.12 19.81
CA ASN A 180 -18.10 -0.60 18.45
C ASN A 180 -16.98 -1.34 17.69
N SER A 181 -16.62 -2.53 18.15
CA SER A 181 -15.66 -3.41 17.45
C SER A 181 -16.00 -4.88 17.68
N PRO A 182 -15.46 -5.81 16.90
CA PRO A 182 -15.65 -7.25 17.10
C PRO A 182 -15.06 -7.80 18.42
N LEU A 183 -14.41 -6.98 19.24
CA LEU A 183 -13.88 -7.40 20.55
C LEU A 183 -14.97 -7.71 21.56
N GLY A 184 -16.19 -7.24 21.32
CA GLY A 184 -17.34 -7.50 22.20
C GLY A 184 -18.23 -8.67 21.80
N GLU A 185 -17.91 -9.34 20.69
CA GLU A 185 -18.59 -10.55 20.20
C GLU A 185 -17.92 -11.80 20.77
#